data_c04b1ddbe636f1b223e8f1f7cd0c043e
#
_entry.id   c04b1ddbe636f1b223e8f1f7cd0c043e
#
_cell.length_a   1.000
_cell.length_b   1.000
_cell.length_c   1.000
_cell.angle_alpha   90.00
_cell.angle_beta   90.00
_cell.angle_gamma   90.00
#
_symmetry.space_group_name_H-M   'P 1'
#
loop_
_entity.id
_entity.type
_entity.pdbx_description
1 polymer ?
#
loop_
_entity_poly.entity_id
_entity_poly.type
_entity_poly.pdbx_seq_one_letter_code
_entity_poly.pdbx_strand_id
1 'polypeptide(L)'
;MTAGEPVAAAAMRTARSRLAVRAVEVALGADPTFRERYAELALRELLSDAETMVDRLADAIGSGDAAVLGRWAEQLAPRYRKRGVPMDDVIGIAEGLRAAAATAIAPGAVPAVDAAIDAAAAALRWHRRLGGDARKRNPVIAFIYKGA
;
A
#
# COMPACT_ATOMS: atom_id res chain seq x y z
N MET A 1 -21.72 4.77 2.73
CA MET A 1 -21.31 3.42 3.11
C MET A 1 -22.05 2.40 2.24
N THR A 2 -21.36 1.49 1.63
CA THR A 2 -21.95 0.46 0.78
C THR A 2 -22.16 -0.85 1.54
N ALA A 3 -22.90 -1.80 0.95
CA ALA A 3 -23.02 -3.13 1.56
C ALA A 3 -21.66 -3.83 1.58
N GLY A 4 -21.41 -4.61 2.63
CA GLY A 4 -20.18 -5.38 2.75
C GLY A 4 -20.15 -6.56 1.79
N GLU A 5 -18.92 -7.03 1.52
CA GLU A 5 -18.64 -8.16 0.63
C GLU A 5 -17.96 -9.28 1.42
N PRO A 6 -18.68 -9.99 2.31
CA PRO A 6 -18.06 -10.95 3.20
C PRO A 6 -17.41 -12.15 2.51
N VAL A 7 -17.96 -12.58 1.37
CA VAL A 7 -17.39 -13.69 0.60
C VAL A 7 -16.05 -13.28 -0.01
N ALA A 8 -15.97 -12.07 -0.57
CA ALA A 8 -14.74 -11.54 -1.13
C ALA A 8 -13.69 -11.32 -0.03
N ALA A 9 -14.10 -10.80 1.12
CA ALA A 9 -13.22 -10.60 2.27
C ALA A 9 -12.61 -11.95 2.73
N ALA A 10 -13.43 -12.99 2.85
CA ALA A 10 -12.96 -14.32 3.24
C ALA A 10 -11.98 -14.89 2.20
N ALA A 11 -12.26 -14.72 0.92
CA ALA A 11 -11.38 -15.18 -0.15
C ALA A 11 -10.02 -14.49 -0.08
N MET A 12 -10.00 -13.19 0.22
CA MET A 12 -8.76 -12.43 0.37
C MET A 12 -7.96 -12.88 1.58
N ARG A 13 -8.60 -13.12 2.71
CA ARG A 13 -7.92 -13.62 3.90
C ARG A 13 -7.30 -15.00 3.67
N THR A 14 -7.99 -15.87 2.97
CA THR A 14 -7.46 -17.18 2.59
C THR A 14 -6.24 -17.06 1.68
N ALA A 15 -6.22 -16.09 0.78
CA ALA A 15 -5.14 -15.86 -0.17
C ALA A 15 -4.11 -14.82 0.32
N ARG A 16 -4.13 -14.44 1.58
CA ARG A 16 -3.37 -13.34 2.18
C ARG A 16 -1.92 -13.28 1.73
N SER A 17 -1.17 -14.34 1.98
CA SER A 17 0.27 -14.36 1.67
C SER A 17 0.53 -14.30 0.16
N ARG A 18 -0.26 -15.01 -0.61
CA ARG A 18 -0.13 -15.01 -2.08
C ARG A 18 -0.42 -13.63 -2.66
N LEU A 19 -1.45 -12.96 -2.16
CA LEU A 19 -1.81 -11.61 -2.60
C LEU A 19 -0.73 -10.60 -2.23
N ALA A 20 -0.17 -10.72 -1.02
CA ALA A 20 0.91 -9.84 -0.57
C ALA A 20 2.17 -10.00 -1.44
N VAL A 21 2.57 -11.24 -1.71
CA VAL A 21 3.71 -11.53 -2.59
C VAL A 21 3.46 -10.93 -3.97
N ARG A 22 2.28 -11.15 -4.53
CA ARG A 22 1.96 -10.65 -5.86
C ARG A 22 1.93 -9.13 -5.91
N ALA A 23 1.43 -8.48 -4.87
CA ALA A 23 1.42 -7.01 -4.78
C ALA A 23 2.84 -6.45 -4.84
N VAL A 24 3.77 -7.04 -4.08
CA VAL A 24 5.18 -6.63 -4.09
C VAL A 24 5.82 -6.93 -5.44
N GLU A 25 5.53 -8.07 -6.04
CA GLU A 25 6.04 -8.42 -7.38
C GLU A 25 5.59 -7.40 -8.44
N VAL A 26 4.33 -6.99 -8.38
CA VAL A 26 3.81 -5.97 -9.31
C VAL A 26 4.54 -4.63 -9.11
N ALA A 27 4.76 -4.24 -7.86
CA ALA A 27 5.50 -3.00 -7.55
C ALA A 27 6.93 -3.07 -8.07
N LEU A 28 7.60 -4.21 -7.89
CA LEU A 28 8.96 -4.43 -8.40
C LEU A 28 9.01 -4.37 -9.93
N GLY A 29 8.01 -4.93 -10.59
CA GLY A 29 7.94 -4.92 -12.06
C GLY A 29 7.64 -3.54 -12.63
N ALA A 30 6.89 -2.71 -11.91
CA ALA A 30 6.54 -1.35 -12.34
C ALA A 30 7.69 -0.37 -12.15
N ASP A 31 8.57 -0.61 -11.19
CA ASP A 31 9.73 0.23 -10.89
C ASP A 31 10.97 -0.64 -10.73
N PRO A 32 11.78 -0.81 -11.79
CA PRO A 32 12.97 -1.67 -11.71
C PRO A 32 13.99 -1.27 -10.65
N THR A 33 13.98 0.01 -10.21
CA THR A 33 14.90 0.49 -9.18
C THR A 33 14.41 0.23 -7.76
N PHE A 34 13.15 -0.21 -7.61
CA PHE A 34 12.55 -0.47 -6.30
C PHE A 34 13.41 -1.39 -5.44
N ARG A 35 13.83 -2.52 -6.01
CA ARG A 35 14.63 -3.52 -5.30
C ARG A 35 15.97 -2.97 -4.83
N GLU A 36 16.56 -2.06 -5.58
CA GLU A 36 17.85 -1.46 -5.26
C GLU A 36 17.82 -0.60 -4.01
N ARG A 37 16.64 -0.10 -3.62
CA ARG A 37 16.48 0.77 -2.45
C ARG A 37 16.43 0.00 -1.13
N TYR A 38 16.28 -1.32 -1.17
CA TYR A 38 16.02 -2.11 0.03
C TYR A 38 16.99 -3.27 0.18
N ALA A 39 17.57 -3.39 1.38
CA ALA A 39 18.25 -4.62 1.79
C ALA A 39 17.21 -5.74 1.96
N GLU A 40 17.66 -6.97 1.97
CA GLU A 40 16.77 -8.13 2.05
C GLU A 40 15.83 -8.08 3.26
N LEU A 41 16.34 -7.70 4.43
CA LEU A 41 15.52 -7.60 5.63
C LEU A 41 14.43 -6.54 5.49
N ALA A 42 14.78 -5.36 4.96
CA ALA A 42 13.82 -4.29 4.73
C ALA A 42 12.74 -4.69 3.71
N LEU A 43 13.12 -5.45 2.69
CA LEU A 43 12.16 -5.95 1.71
C LEU A 43 11.20 -6.97 2.34
N ARG A 44 11.69 -7.81 3.25
CA ARG A 44 10.83 -8.73 4.01
C ARG A 44 9.85 -7.99 4.91
N GLU A 45 10.28 -6.87 5.50
CA GLU A 45 9.39 -6.03 6.30
C GLU A 45 8.27 -5.43 5.42
N LEU A 46 8.60 -5.00 4.23
CA LEU A 46 7.59 -4.50 3.27
C LEU A 46 6.61 -5.60 2.88
N LEU A 47 7.09 -6.83 2.72
CA LEU A 47 6.22 -7.97 2.43
C LEU A 47 5.27 -8.24 3.61
N SER A 48 5.76 -8.18 4.83
CA SER A 48 4.95 -8.32 6.04
C SER A 48 3.89 -7.20 6.12
N ASP A 49 4.29 -5.98 5.79
CA ASP A 49 3.36 -4.85 5.74
C ASP A 49 2.29 -5.07 4.66
N ALA A 50 2.67 -5.64 3.52
CA ALA A 50 1.73 -5.98 2.46
C ALA A 50 0.70 -7.02 2.92
N GLU A 51 1.10 -8.00 3.74
CA GLU A 51 0.18 -8.96 4.33
C GLU A 51 -0.84 -8.27 5.25
N THR A 52 -0.38 -7.31 6.06
CA THR A 52 -1.27 -6.51 6.90
C THR A 52 -2.20 -5.65 6.03
N MET A 53 -1.70 -5.14 4.92
CA MET A 53 -2.52 -4.38 3.97
C MET A 53 -3.66 -5.25 3.40
N VAL A 54 -3.37 -6.52 3.10
CA VAL A 54 -4.41 -7.46 2.66
C VAL A 54 -5.48 -7.62 3.74
N ASP A 55 -5.06 -7.79 5.02
CA ASP A 55 -6.00 -7.92 6.13
C ASP A 55 -6.90 -6.68 6.25
N ARG A 56 -6.33 -5.49 6.15
CA ARG A 56 -7.09 -4.24 6.23
C ARG A 56 -7.99 -4.02 5.03
N LEU A 57 -7.54 -4.42 3.86
CA LEU A 57 -8.38 -4.40 2.65
C LEU A 57 -9.57 -5.35 2.82
N ALA A 58 -9.33 -6.55 3.35
CA ALA A 58 -10.41 -7.50 3.63
C ALA A 58 -11.42 -6.92 4.64
N ASP A 59 -10.93 -6.24 5.69
CA ASP A 59 -11.80 -5.56 6.64
C ASP A 59 -12.65 -4.48 5.96
N ALA A 60 -12.03 -3.69 5.09
CA ALA A 60 -12.73 -2.62 4.35
C ALA A 60 -13.85 -3.17 3.47
N ILE A 61 -13.56 -4.17 2.65
CA ILE A 61 -14.57 -4.72 1.76
C ILE A 61 -15.61 -5.55 2.51
N GLY A 62 -15.21 -6.25 3.58
CA GLY A 62 -16.14 -7.03 4.39
C GLY A 62 -17.15 -6.16 5.14
N SER A 63 -16.74 -4.98 5.58
CA SER A 63 -17.61 -4.03 6.29
C SER A 63 -18.34 -3.04 5.38
N GLY A 64 -17.92 -2.93 4.11
CA GLY A 64 -18.46 -1.93 3.19
C GLY A 64 -17.95 -0.51 3.47
N ASP A 65 -16.84 -0.38 4.20
CA ASP A 65 -16.24 0.92 4.54
C ASP A 65 -14.85 1.05 3.94
N ALA A 66 -14.78 1.69 2.78
CA ALA A 66 -13.52 1.93 2.07
C ALA A 66 -12.51 2.73 2.92
N ALA A 67 -12.98 3.57 3.84
CA ALA A 67 -12.13 4.40 4.67
C ALA A 67 -11.27 3.61 5.67
N VAL A 68 -11.60 2.34 5.93
CA VAL A 68 -10.80 1.48 6.82
C VAL A 68 -9.35 1.42 6.36
N LEU A 69 -9.13 1.20 5.06
CA LEU A 69 -7.77 1.11 4.52
C LEU A 69 -7.09 2.49 4.51
N GLY A 70 -7.84 3.53 4.22
CA GLY A 70 -7.33 4.90 4.26
C GLY A 70 -6.85 5.30 5.67
N ARG A 71 -7.62 4.97 6.71
CA ARG A 71 -7.23 5.25 8.09
C ARG A 71 -5.97 4.46 8.50
N TRP A 72 -5.86 3.22 8.06
CA TRP A 72 -4.66 2.43 8.29
C TRP A 72 -3.43 3.08 7.63
N ALA A 73 -3.57 3.52 6.39
CA ALA A 73 -2.49 4.21 5.66
C ALA A 73 -2.07 5.51 6.36
N GLU A 74 -3.03 6.27 6.88
CA GLU A 74 -2.79 7.47 7.68
C GLU A 74 -1.91 7.18 8.90
N GLN A 75 -2.18 6.10 9.59
CA GLN A 75 -1.43 5.72 10.79
C GLN A 75 -0.02 5.24 10.46
N LEU A 76 0.18 4.64 9.30
CA LEU A 76 1.46 4.07 8.92
C LEU A 76 2.40 5.06 8.25
N ALA A 77 1.88 6.09 7.60
CA ALA A 77 2.70 7.03 6.84
C ALA A 77 3.87 7.62 7.66
N PRO A 78 3.67 8.06 8.93
CA PRO A 78 4.80 8.55 9.73
C PRO A 78 5.85 7.47 10.03
N ARG A 79 5.44 6.22 10.19
CA ARG A 79 6.36 5.10 10.44
C ARG A 79 7.21 4.82 9.22
N TYR A 80 6.62 4.82 8.05
CA TYR A 80 7.37 4.66 6.80
C TYR A 80 8.36 5.79 6.60
N ARG A 81 7.96 7.00 6.91
CA ARG A 81 8.86 8.16 6.84
C ARG A 81 10.08 7.97 7.74
N LYS A 82 9.88 7.49 8.96
CA LYS A 82 10.98 7.20 9.89
C LYS A 82 11.92 6.10 9.38
N ARG A 83 11.36 5.11 8.69
CA ARG A 83 12.13 4.00 8.12
C ARG A 83 12.82 4.38 6.81
N GLY A 84 12.61 5.59 6.31
CA GLY A 84 13.17 6.01 5.02
C GLY A 84 12.48 5.35 3.82
N VAL A 85 11.25 4.87 3.98
CA VAL A 85 10.48 4.28 2.90
C VAL A 85 9.68 5.38 2.19
N PRO A 86 9.93 5.62 0.89
CA PRO A 86 9.15 6.60 0.14
C PRO A 86 7.67 6.24 0.06
N MET A 87 6.81 7.26 0.17
CA MET A 87 5.38 7.04 0.03
C MET A 87 5.02 6.43 -1.33
N ASP A 88 5.75 6.80 -2.37
CA ASP A 88 5.53 6.23 -3.72
C ASP A 88 5.73 4.71 -3.74
N ASP A 89 6.63 4.17 -2.95
CA ASP A 89 6.85 2.72 -2.89
C ASP A 89 5.67 2.03 -2.21
N VAL A 90 5.12 2.62 -1.16
CA VAL A 90 3.93 2.09 -0.48
C VAL A 90 2.71 2.17 -1.39
N ILE A 91 2.56 3.28 -2.11
CA ILE A 91 1.49 3.44 -3.11
C ILE A 91 1.63 2.37 -4.20
N GLY A 92 2.87 2.10 -4.64
CA GLY A 92 3.15 1.04 -5.62
C GLY A 92 2.69 -0.34 -5.14
N ILE A 93 2.91 -0.66 -3.87
CA ILE A 93 2.43 -1.91 -3.27
C ILE A 93 0.89 -1.94 -3.22
N ALA A 94 0.28 -0.83 -2.83
CA ALA A 94 -1.19 -0.73 -2.80
C ALA A 94 -1.79 -0.94 -4.21
N GLU A 95 -1.20 -0.34 -5.23
CA GLU A 95 -1.64 -0.54 -6.61
C GLU A 95 -1.39 -1.97 -7.08
N GLY A 96 -0.27 -2.57 -6.66
CA GLY A 96 -0.01 -3.98 -6.91
C GLY A 96 -1.06 -4.88 -6.25
N LEU A 97 -1.50 -4.53 -5.06
CA LEU A 97 -2.57 -5.26 -4.37
C LEU A 97 -3.90 -5.11 -5.09
N ARG A 98 -4.21 -3.93 -5.63
CA ARG A 98 -5.39 -3.73 -6.48
C ARG A 98 -5.41 -4.76 -7.62
N ALA A 99 -4.31 -4.87 -8.33
CA ALA A 99 -4.19 -5.81 -9.45
C ALA A 99 -4.29 -7.27 -8.99
N ALA A 100 -3.62 -7.62 -7.91
CA ALA A 100 -3.62 -8.98 -7.38
C ALA A 100 -5.02 -9.40 -6.88
N ALA A 101 -5.69 -8.51 -6.14
CA ALA A 101 -7.01 -8.79 -5.56
C ALA A 101 -8.05 -9.03 -6.65
N ALA A 102 -7.98 -8.33 -7.77
CA ALA A 102 -8.91 -8.49 -8.88
C ALA A 102 -8.94 -9.93 -9.43
N THR A 103 -7.87 -10.69 -9.26
CA THR A 103 -7.80 -12.08 -9.71
C THR A 103 -8.35 -13.08 -8.70
N ALA A 104 -8.56 -12.65 -7.46
CA ALA A 104 -8.93 -13.53 -6.34
C ALA A 104 -10.39 -13.41 -5.92
N ILE A 105 -11.12 -12.43 -6.45
CA ILE A 105 -12.49 -12.12 -6.05
C ILE A 105 -13.41 -12.06 -7.26
N ALA A 106 -14.72 -12.16 -6.99
CA ALA A 106 -15.72 -12.02 -8.04
C ALA A 106 -15.73 -10.59 -8.60
N PRO A 107 -16.02 -10.41 -9.92
CA PRO A 107 -16.02 -9.09 -10.55
C PRO A 107 -16.89 -8.04 -9.84
N GLY A 108 -17.99 -8.47 -9.23
CA GLY A 108 -18.88 -7.55 -8.50
C GLY A 108 -18.27 -6.93 -7.26
N ALA A 109 -17.21 -7.51 -6.69
CA ALA A 109 -16.51 -6.98 -5.53
C ALA A 109 -15.33 -6.05 -5.90
N VAL A 110 -14.94 -6.01 -7.16
CA VAL A 110 -13.83 -5.16 -7.62
C VAL A 110 -14.02 -3.68 -7.30
N PRO A 111 -15.23 -3.08 -7.49
CA PRO A 111 -15.41 -1.68 -7.11
C PRO A 111 -15.13 -1.37 -5.64
N ALA A 112 -15.44 -2.30 -4.74
CA ALA A 112 -15.13 -2.13 -3.31
C ALA A 112 -13.63 -2.12 -3.05
N VAL A 113 -12.88 -2.97 -3.73
CA VAL A 113 -11.41 -2.98 -3.67
C VAL A 113 -10.86 -1.66 -4.20
N ASP A 114 -11.34 -1.22 -5.36
CA ASP A 114 -10.88 0.03 -5.96
C ASP A 114 -11.12 1.22 -5.03
N ALA A 115 -12.29 1.32 -4.41
CA ALA A 115 -12.61 2.39 -3.47
C ALA A 115 -11.66 2.39 -2.27
N ALA A 116 -11.37 1.22 -1.70
CA ALA A 116 -10.48 1.10 -0.55
C ALA A 116 -9.03 1.45 -0.91
N ILE A 117 -8.53 0.95 -2.03
CA ILE A 117 -7.18 1.26 -2.50
C ILE A 117 -7.06 2.76 -2.82
N ASP A 118 -8.06 3.34 -3.46
CA ASP A 118 -8.07 4.78 -3.75
C ASP A 118 -7.99 5.60 -2.47
N ALA A 119 -8.69 5.21 -1.41
CA ALA A 119 -8.63 5.88 -0.11
C ALA A 119 -7.22 5.80 0.50
N ALA A 120 -6.60 4.63 0.45
CA ALA A 120 -5.23 4.45 0.94
C ALA A 120 -4.23 5.28 0.13
N ALA A 121 -4.32 5.23 -1.19
CA ALA A 121 -3.43 5.98 -2.08
C ALA A 121 -3.58 7.50 -1.86
N ALA A 122 -4.80 7.98 -1.67
CA ALA A 122 -5.04 9.40 -1.39
C ALA A 122 -4.40 9.83 -0.07
N ALA A 123 -4.51 9.00 0.99
CA ALA A 123 -3.88 9.26 2.28
C ALA A 123 -2.36 9.32 2.16
N LEU A 124 -1.76 8.37 1.46
CA LEU A 124 -0.31 8.32 1.27
C LEU A 124 0.19 9.51 0.44
N ARG A 125 -0.53 9.90 -0.60
CA ARG A 125 -0.18 11.08 -1.40
C ARG A 125 -0.27 12.36 -0.59
N TRP A 126 -1.25 12.46 0.28
CA TRP A 126 -1.38 13.60 1.20
C TRP A 126 -0.17 13.71 2.11
N HIS A 127 0.24 12.59 2.73
CA HIS A 127 1.42 12.56 3.59
C HIS A 127 2.70 12.85 2.81
N ARG A 128 2.80 12.43 1.57
CA ARG A 128 3.92 12.78 0.70
C ARG A 128 4.02 14.29 0.50
N ARG A 129 2.89 14.96 0.27
CA ARG A 129 2.87 16.42 0.10
C ARG A 129 3.24 17.16 1.38
N LEU A 130 2.74 16.69 2.52
CA LEU A 130 2.98 17.35 3.81
C LEU A 130 4.41 17.21 4.29
N GLY A 131 4.97 16.02 4.20
CA GLY A 131 6.26 15.71 4.81
C GLY A 131 7.41 15.53 3.82
N GLY A 132 7.12 15.60 2.54
CA GLY A 132 8.06 15.23 1.50
C GLY A 132 8.23 13.72 1.39
N ASP A 133 8.80 13.28 0.29
CA ASP A 133 9.12 11.88 0.03
C ASP A 133 10.50 11.57 0.60
N ALA A 134 10.71 10.37 1.14
CA ALA A 134 12.00 9.93 1.66
C ALA A 134 13.11 9.98 0.60
N ARG A 135 12.79 9.77 -0.67
CA ARG A 135 13.73 9.94 -1.79
C ARG A 135 14.28 11.35 -1.89
N LYS A 136 13.43 12.35 -1.63
CA LYS A 136 13.80 13.76 -1.67
C LYS A 136 14.57 14.19 -0.42
N ARG A 137 14.67 13.30 0.56
CA ARG A 137 15.41 13.53 1.80
C ARG A 137 16.79 12.86 1.79
N ASN A 138 17.26 12.48 0.62
CA ASN A 138 18.65 12.11 0.44
C ASN A 138 19.52 13.24 1.02
N PRO A 139 20.59 12.94 1.79
CA PRO A 139 21.39 13.97 2.47
C PRO A 139 21.87 15.08 1.53
N VAL A 140 22.28 14.74 0.33
CA VAL A 140 22.75 15.74 -0.66
C VAL A 140 21.60 16.63 -1.12
N ILE A 141 20.48 16.03 -1.45
CA ILE A 141 19.30 16.76 -1.92
C ILE A 141 18.72 17.62 -0.78
N ALA A 142 18.62 17.07 0.43
CA ALA A 142 18.14 17.79 1.60
C ALA A 142 19.02 19.00 1.91
N PHE A 143 20.34 18.87 1.77
CA PHE A 143 21.26 19.97 1.95
C PHE A 143 21.03 21.07 0.92
N ILE A 144 20.85 20.71 -0.36
CA ILE A 144 20.55 21.67 -1.43
C ILE A 144 19.27 22.44 -1.15
N TYR A 145 18.20 21.72 -0.77
CA TYR A 145 16.91 22.34 -0.50
C TYR A 145 16.90 23.19 0.76
N LYS A 146 17.65 22.79 1.78
CA LYS A 146 17.75 23.56 3.02
C LYS A 146 18.66 24.78 2.86
N GLY A 147 19.63 24.68 1.99
CA GLY A 147 20.52 25.79 1.67
C GLY A 147 19.90 26.81 0.74
N ALA A 148 18.76 26.45 0.19
CA ALA A 148 18.06 27.33 -0.74
C ALA A 148 17.00 28.19 -0.02
#